data_548ba06e2dbea1e3b28a72482789900b
#
_entry.id   548ba06e2dbea1e3b28a72482789900b
#
_cell.length_a   1.000
_cell.length_b   1.000
_cell.length_c   1.000
_cell.angle_alpha   90.00
_cell.angle_beta   90.00
_cell.angle_gamma   90.00
#
_symmetry.space_group_name_H-M   'P 1'
#
loop_
_entity.id
_entity.type
_entity.pdbx_description
1 polymer ?
#
loop_
_entity_poly.entity_id
_entity_poly.type
_entity_poly.pdbx_seq_one_letter_code
_entity_poly.pdbx_strand_id
1 'polypeptide(L)'
;MAKDIVQVEIKRIPLEVENSGLGGMELTELAAQVETYMQQLQADGEIDTLKQALYAALHFASQAYLKSQNEGGKRQEEQHRLDELILKLKAAQELK
;
A
#
# COMPACT_ATOMS: atom_id res chain seq x y z
N MET A 1 -26.83 11.40 8.94
CA MET A 1 -25.58 11.86 9.37
C MET A 1 -24.57 11.96 8.24
N ALA A 2 -24.01 13.11 8.06
CA ALA A 2 -23.05 13.29 6.97
C ALA A 2 -21.74 12.61 7.30
N LYS A 3 -21.20 11.91 6.32
CA LYS A 3 -19.88 11.34 6.44
C LYS A 3 -18.89 12.28 5.81
N ASP A 4 -17.77 12.46 6.46
CA ASP A 4 -16.71 13.27 5.93
C ASP A 4 -16.06 12.54 4.77
N ILE A 5 -16.15 13.10 3.60
CA ILE A 5 -15.53 12.51 2.43
C ILE A 5 -14.33 13.37 2.05
N VAL A 6 -13.18 12.71 1.93
CA VAL A 6 -11.95 13.37 1.55
C VAL A 6 -11.58 12.92 0.15
N GLN A 7 -11.30 13.88 -0.70
CA GLN A 7 -10.87 13.57 -2.05
C GLN A 7 -9.36 13.50 -2.12
N VAL A 8 -8.84 12.41 -2.63
CA VAL A 8 -7.40 12.27 -2.86
C VAL A 8 -7.20 11.80 -4.29
N GLU A 9 -5.98 11.94 -4.76
CA GLU A 9 -5.65 11.59 -6.13
C GLU A 9 -4.42 10.70 -6.15
N ILE A 10 -4.50 9.61 -6.87
CA ILE A 10 -3.36 8.72 -7.06
C ILE A 10 -3.25 8.47 -8.55
N LYS A 11 -2.12 8.83 -9.14
CA LYS A 11 -1.89 8.68 -10.58
C LYS A 11 -2.96 9.41 -11.38
N ARG A 12 -3.35 10.57 -10.88
CA ARG A 12 -4.37 11.41 -11.50
C ARG A 12 -5.76 10.80 -11.49
N ILE A 13 -5.94 9.75 -10.70
CA ILE A 13 -7.26 9.14 -10.56
C ILE A 13 -7.85 9.66 -9.25
N PRO A 14 -8.97 10.38 -9.32
CA PRO A 14 -9.58 10.91 -8.11
C PRO A 14 -10.31 9.82 -7.34
N LEU A 15 -10.13 9.85 -6.04
CA LEU A 15 -10.76 8.89 -5.15
C LEU A 15 -11.47 9.63 -4.04
N GLU A 16 -12.65 9.16 -3.71
CA GLU A 16 -13.39 9.69 -2.56
C GLU A 16 -13.28 8.69 -1.42
N VAL A 17 -12.72 9.15 -0.32
CA VAL A 17 -12.42 8.29 0.81
C VAL A 17 -13.22 8.75 2.00
N GLU A 18 -13.92 7.82 2.63
CA GLU A 18 -14.62 8.12 3.88
C GLU A 18 -13.58 8.34 4.97
N ASN A 19 -13.76 9.44 5.68
CA ASN A 19 -12.86 9.73 6.78
C ASN A 19 -13.21 8.86 7.97
N SER A 20 -12.32 7.99 8.35
CA SER A 20 -12.54 7.09 9.48
C SER A 20 -11.53 7.36 10.58
N GLY A 21 -11.26 8.62 10.83
CA GLY A 21 -10.38 8.99 11.91
C GLY A 21 -9.11 9.71 11.50
N LEU A 22 -8.82 9.70 10.20
CA LEU A 22 -7.65 10.43 9.71
C LEU A 22 -8.08 11.74 9.10
N GLY A 23 -7.25 12.75 9.26
CA GLY A 23 -7.54 14.04 8.65
C GLY A 23 -7.27 14.03 7.16
N GLY A 24 -7.77 15.08 6.48
CA GLY A 24 -7.56 15.19 5.05
C GLY A 24 -6.10 15.29 4.67
N MET A 25 -5.33 16.01 5.47
CA MET A 25 -3.90 16.12 5.19
C MET A 25 -3.20 14.78 5.31
N GLU A 26 -3.59 14.00 6.31
CA GLU A 26 -2.99 12.68 6.50
C GLU A 26 -3.34 11.76 5.36
N LEU A 27 -4.58 11.78 4.91
CA LEU A 27 -4.99 10.93 3.79
C LEU A 27 -4.28 11.35 2.51
N THR A 28 -4.11 12.65 2.31
CA THR A 28 -3.39 13.13 1.14
C THR A 28 -1.94 12.66 1.16
N GLU A 29 -1.32 12.70 2.33
CA GLU A 29 0.05 12.24 2.44
C GLU A 29 0.16 10.75 2.20
N LEU A 30 -0.80 9.97 2.71
CA LEU A 30 -0.80 8.52 2.46
C LEU A 30 -0.98 8.23 0.99
N ALA A 31 -1.84 8.98 0.32
CA ALA A 31 -2.03 8.82 -1.12
C ALA A 31 -0.73 9.08 -1.87
N ALA A 32 0.01 10.11 -1.44
CA ALA A 32 1.30 10.41 -2.05
C ALA A 32 2.29 9.28 -1.86
N GLN A 33 2.26 8.64 -0.70
CA GLN A 33 3.14 7.50 -0.47
C GLN A 33 2.80 6.33 -1.39
N VAL A 34 1.53 6.08 -1.58
CA VAL A 34 1.10 5.02 -2.49
C VAL A 34 1.59 5.32 -3.90
N GLU A 35 1.39 6.55 -4.33
CA GLU A 35 1.80 6.92 -5.68
C GLU A 35 3.31 6.80 -5.85
N THR A 36 4.07 7.20 -4.86
CA THR A 36 5.52 7.07 -4.92
C THR A 36 5.94 5.62 -5.09
N TYR A 37 5.30 4.74 -4.33
CA TYR A 37 5.61 3.31 -4.44
C TYR A 37 5.27 2.78 -5.83
N MET A 38 4.13 3.20 -6.37
CA MET A 38 3.73 2.77 -7.70
C MET A 38 4.70 3.28 -8.76
N GLN A 39 5.20 4.49 -8.60
CA GLN A 39 6.18 5.04 -9.52
C GLN A 39 7.47 4.25 -9.49
N GLN A 40 7.88 3.79 -8.32
CA GLN A 40 9.07 2.96 -8.21
C GLN A 40 8.88 1.63 -8.93
N LEU A 41 7.70 1.04 -8.79
CA LEU A 41 7.41 -0.20 -9.51
C LEU A 41 7.46 0.03 -11.01
N GLN A 42 6.95 1.15 -11.45
CA GLN A 42 6.98 1.47 -12.88
C GLN A 42 8.43 1.59 -13.37
N ALA A 43 9.27 2.24 -12.59
CA ALA A 43 10.68 2.38 -12.94
C ALA A 43 11.37 1.02 -13.00
N ASP A 44 10.89 0.07 -12.20
CA ASP A 44 11.46 -1.27 -12.18
C ASP A 44 10.88 -2.19 -13.26
N GLY A 45 9.99 -1.66 -14.08
CA GLY A 45 9.48 -2.42 -15.21
C GLY A 45 8.02 -2.82 -15.14
N GLU A 46 7.36 -2.56 -14.02
CA GLU A 46 5.95 -2.90 -13.90
C GLU A 46 5.11 -1.75 -14.45
N ILE A 47 4.68 -1.87 -15.70
CA ILE A 47 3.98 -0.78 -16.37
C ILE A 47 2.47 -0.86 -16.21
N ASP A 48 1.93 -1.97 -15.72
CA ASP A 48 0.50 -2.14 -15.54
C ASP A 48 0.06 -1.40 -14.28
N THR A 49 -0.75 -0.36 -14.45
CA THR A 49 -1.18 0.46 -13.33
C THR A 49 -1.97 -0.34 -12.31
N LEU A 50 -2.82 -1.24 -12.76
CA LEU A 50 -3.58 -2.07 -11.83
C LEU A 50 -2.66 -2.93 -10.98
N LYS A 51 -1.65 -3.55 -11.60
CA LYS A 51 -0.70 -4.36 -10.84
C LYS A 51 0.10 -3.50 -9.88
N GLN A 52 0.49 -2.30 -10.31
CA GLN A 52 1.16 -1.38 -9.42
C GLN A 52 0.33 -1.12 -8.16
N ALA A 53 -0.96 -0.88 -8.37
CA ALA A 53 -1.86 -0.59 -7.25
C ALA A 53 -2.01 -1.80 -6.34
N LEU A 54 -2.12 -2.98 -6.92
CA LEU A 54 -2.26 -4.20 -6.12
C LEU A 54 -1.00 -4.50 -5.32
N TYR A 55 0.17 -4.32 -5.93
CA TYR A 55 1.41 -4.48 -5.19
C TYR A 55 1.53 -3.44 -4.07
N ALA A 56 1.14 -2.21 -4.35
CA ALA A 56 1.18 -1.17 -3.33
C ALA A 56 0.24 -1.52 -2.18
N ALA A 57 -0.95 -2.00 -2.49
CA ALA A 57 -1.91 -2.37 -1.46
C ALA A 57 -1.33 -3.47 -0.57
N LEU A 58 -0.72 -4.47 -1.18
CA LEU A 58 -0.14 -5.57 -0.43
C LEU A 58 1.04 -5.09 0.42
N HIS A 59 1.87 -4.22 -0.16
CA HIS A 59 3.01 -3.69 0.55
C HIS A 59 2.58 -2.94 1.81
N PHE A 60 1.64 -2.02 1.66
CA PHE A 60 1.24 -1.20 2.80
C PHE A 60 0.41 -2.00 3.80
N ALA A 61 -0.36 -2.97 3.34
CA ALA A 61 -1.09 -3.83 4.24
C ALA A 61 -0.12 -4.66 5.09
N SER A 62 0.95 -5.16 4.47
CA SER A 62 1.92 -5.95 5.22
C SER A 62 2.68 -5.08 6.21
N GLN A 63 2.95 -3.82 5.85
CA GLN A 63 3.59 -2.90 6.78
C GLN A 63 2.70 -2.67 8.00
N ALA A 64 1.42 -2.47 7.78
CA ALA A 64 0.49 -2.26 8.87
C ALA A 64 0.42 -3.50 9.76
N TYR A 65 0.42 -4.67 9.15
CA TYR A 65 0.38 -5.90 9.90
C TYR A 65 1.64 -6.08 10.75
N LEU A 66 2.79 -5.81 10.17
CA LEU A 66 4.05 -5.94 10.90
C LEU A 66 4.11 -4.98 12.08
N LYS A 67 3.65 -3.76 11.87
CA LYS A 67 3.63 -2.79 12.96
C LYS A 67 2.70 -3.26 14.07
N SER A 68 1.55 -3.78 13.72
CA SER A 68 0.60 -4.28 14.69
C SER A 68 1.20 -5.45 15.48
N GLN A 69 1.90 -6.34 14.80
CA GLN A 69 2.52 -7.49 15.46
C GLN A 69 3.62 -7.05 16.41
N ASN A 70 4.42 -6.08 16.00
CA ASN A 70 5.47 -5.56 16.86
C ASN A 70 4.89 -4.96 18.12
N GLU A 71 3.83 -4.21 17.98
CA GLU A 71 3.19 -3.58 19.12
C GLU A 71 2.56 -4.61 20.04
N GLY A 72 2.10 -5.71 19.47
CA GLY A 72 1.53 -6.78 20.25
C GLY A 72 2.52 -7.77 20.78
N GLY A 73 3.80 -7.55 20.56
CA GLY A 73 4.83 -8.44 21.02
C GLY A 73 4.98 -9.70 20.21
N LYS A 74 4.49 -9.69 19.01
CA LYS A 74 4.58 -10.85 18.15
C LYS A 74 5.96 -11.01 17.57
N ARG A 75 6.14 -12.16 16.97
CA ARG A 75 7.43 -12.61 16.61
C ARG A 75 7.90 -12.29 15.25
N GLN A 76 9.19 -12.35 15.11
CA GLN A 76 9.86 -12.21 13.85
C GLN A 76 9.48 -13.25 12.84
N GLU A 77 9.00 -14.36 13.33
CA GLU A 77 8.56 -15.43 12.48
C GLU A 77 7.53 -15.01 11.47
N GLU A 78 6.55 -14.23 11.92
CA GLU A 78 5.48 -13.78 11.04
C GLU A 78 5.95 -12.70 10.10
N GLN A 79 6.88 -11.87 10.55
CA GLN A 79 7.50 -10.89 9.68
C GLN A 79 8.20 -11.58 8.51
N HIS A 80 8.95 -12.61 8.83
CA HIS A 80 9.69 -13.34 7.82
C HIS A 80 8.75 -13.95 6.79
N ARG A 81 7.63 -14.47 7.26
CA ARG A 81 6.65 -15.10 6.38
C ARG A 81 6.03 -14.10 5.42
N LEU A 82 5.74 -12.90 5.90
CA LEU A 82 5.17 -11.87 5.05
C LEU A 82 6.18 -11.39 4.01
N ASP A 83 7.43 -11.23 4.44
CA ASP A 83 8.48 -10.83 3.50
C ASP A 83 8.64 -11.86 2.39
N GLU A 84 8.61 -13.13 2.76
CA GLU A 84 8.72 -14.19 1.77
C GLU A 84 7.57 -14.14 0.78
N LEU A 85 6.38 -13.87 1.26
CA LEU A 85 5.22 -13.82 0.40
C LEU A 85 5.34 -12.71 -0.62
N ILE A 86 5.79 -11.54 -0.18
CA ILE A 86 5.96 -10.41 -1.08
C ILE A 86 7.05 -10.71 -2.12
N LEU A 87 8.14 -11.31 -1.68
CA LEU A 87 9.21 -11.67 -2.60
C LEU A 87 8.74 -12.68 -3.63
N LYS A 88 7.94 -13.63 -3.21
CA LYS A 88 7.43 -14.64 -4.14
C LYS A 88 6.52 -14.03 -5.18
N LEU A 89 5.72 -13.06 -4.80
CA LEU A 89 4.85 -12.39 -5.75
C LEU A 89 5.67 -11.64 -6.78
N LYS A 90 6.72 -10.97 -6.34
CA LYS A 90 7.58 -10.24 -7.27
C LYS A 90 8.31 -11.19 -8.19
N ALA A 91 8.81 -12.29 -7.66
CA ALA A 91 9.52 -13.27 -8.48
C ALA A 91 8.60 -13.87 -9.53
N ALA A 92 7.36 -14.18 -9.15
CA ALA A 92 6.40 -14.73 -10.10
C ALA A 92 6.12 -13.73 -11.21
N GLN A 93 6.06 -12.45 -10.86
CA GLN A 93 5.84 -11.40 -11.84
C GLN A 93 7.00 -11.33 -12.83
N GLU A 94 8.20 -11.42 -12.32
CA GLU A 94 9.40 -11.30 -13.15
C GLU A 94 9.61 -12.48 -14.07
N LEU A 95 9.09 -13.62 -13.69
CA LEU A 95 9.26 -14.83 -14.51
C LEU A 95 8.40 -14.85 -15.75
N LYS A 96 7.49 -13.93 -15.86
CA LYS A 96 6.69 -13.83 -17.07
C LYS A 96 7.44 -13.15 -18.19
#